data_34e7f74598e294716a939991691e849a
#
_entry.id   34e7f74598e294716a939991691e849a
#
_cell.length_a   1.000
_cell.length_b   1.000
_cell.length_c   1.000
_cell.angle_alpha   90.00
_cell.angle_beta   90.00
_cell.angle_gamma   90.00
#
_symmetry.space_group_name_H-M   'P 1'
#
loop_
_entity.id
_entity.type
_entity.pdbx_description
1 polymer ?
#
loop_
_entity_poly.entity_id
_entity_poly.type
_entity_poly.pdbx_seq_one_letter_code
_entity_poly.pdbx_strand_id
1 'polypeptide(L)'
;MLESQNKNGPIILVSKNINYIFPSGYGYLAGYLVEHGENVKILLRPDEKMGYPDLVKQIIEQKPLAVGFGTIYPDLYPTREIVKLLNQAGRDFPIIIGGQMVSPTPEFSVEVTGADIGVIGEGEIILYNLVKALRSDENLLKVKGLVLNCGEEKILTGPGEFIVDLSKLPKIPHDLFPSTDWLNVGRLYLNIPQPHNQYKDRTITIHGGRGCPFRCNFCYHHSQMRYRPVNSMLEEMQELIDKFKANLIYFDDDLAIASPERALELTEGISKLRKKVEFSVSARFDILDRINDNILIKMKKTGLRCVNIGVESGSQRILDIIDKKITVEQILNGFKRLKKVGILPNANIMVGQLSETNEDVQKSMELMLEALKINKNMNWSFSITTPFPGSRLYDICFERGIFKSHYDFFNRLGEKNAFTQLTANLSAMSDQEVLAWLEKLKITFKLEKRKAVGPIVTEIENLRIRADRFNKRLHKKIFNKLPDNLLGNFIKKSYNFFYYLMQIYFDKIRLYLLGVKKY
;
A
#
# COMPACT_ATOMS: atom_id res chain seq x y z
N MET A 1 8.97 3.34 -32.13
CA MET A 1 9.45 3.26 -30.74
C MET A 1 10.84 3.86 -30.66
N LEU A 2 11.15 4.57 -29.58
CA LEU A 2 12.51 5.05 -29.34
C LEU A 2 13.41 3.85 -28.98
N GLU A 3 14.50 3.71 -29.72
CA GLU A 3 15.58 2.80 -29.39
C GLU A 3 16.57 3.53 -28.48
N SER A 4 17.04 2.85 -27.43
CA SER A 4 18.05 3.47 -26.57
C SER A 4 19.37 3.58 -27.30
N GLN A 5 19.97 4.78 -27.27
CA GLN A 5 21.31 5.00 -27.83
C GLN A 5 22.41 4.44 -26.89
N ASN A 6 22.13 4.23 -25.61
CA ASN A 6 23.10 3.71 -24.64
C ASN A 6 22.77 2.29 -24.20
N LYS A 7 23.20 1.30 -24.99
CA LYS A 7 23.01 -0.13 -24.70
C LYS A 7 23.65 -0.60 -23.37
N ASN A 8 24.64 0.11 -22.87
CA ASN A 8 25.32 -0.19 -21.58
C ASN A 8 24.77 0.63 -20.40
N GLY A 9 23.78 1.49 -20.66
CA GLY A 9 23.19 2.34 -19.64
C GLY A 9 22.48 1.56 -18.52
N PRO A 10 22.29 2.19 -17.34
CA PRO A 10 21.53 1.58 -16.26
C PRO A 10 20.03 1.51 -16.60
N ILE A 11 19.32 0.61 -15.94
CA ILE A 11 17.87 0.68 -15.85
C ILE A 11 17.51 1.58 -14.69
N ILE A 12 16.77 2.64 -14.93
CA ILE A 12 16.30 3.52 -13.86
C ILE A 12 14.86 3.17 -13.51
N LEU A 13 14.59 2.85 -12.25
CA LEU A 13 13.25 2.67 -11.73
C LEU A 13 12.87 3.89 -10.88
N VAL A 14 11.84 4.61 -11.28
CA VAL A 14 11.37 5.82 -10.59
C VAL A 14 10.22 5.45 -9.64
N SER A 15 10.55 5.29 -8.37
CA SER A 15 9.59 5.01 -7.31
C SER A 15 9.00 6.30 -6.75
N LYS A 16 7.74 6.24 -6.30
CA LYS A 16 7.20 7.31 -5.45
C LYS A 16 8.00 7.44 -4.16
N ASN A 17 7.90 8.60 -3.52
CA ASN A 17 8.59 8.85 -2.25
C ASN A 17 8.22 7.80 -1.18
N ILE A 18 9.23 7.28 -0.49
CA ILE A 18 9.13 6.10 0.40
C ILE A 18 8.64 6.47 1.81
N ASN A 19 7.98 7.60 1.98
CA ASN A 19 7.55 8.09 3.30
C ASN A 19 6.46 7.25 3.98
N TYR A 20 6.04 6.12 3.38
CA TYR A 20 4.86 5.37 3.82
C TYR A 20 5.11 3.87 3.93
N ILE A 21 4.98 3.10 2.86
CA ILE A 21 5.20 1.66 2.81
C ILE A 21 6.37 1.42 1.86
N PHE A 22 7.22 0.45 2.19
CA PHE A 22 8.30 0.06 1.29
C PHE A 22 7.70 -0.39 -0.05
N PRO A 23 8.19 0.13 -1.18
CA PRO A 23 7.64 -0.20 -2.49
C PRO A 23 8.13 -1.57 -2.96
N SER A 24 7.58 -2.64 -2.40
CA SER A 24 8.01 -4.04 -2.59
C SER A 24 8.06 -4.43 -4.07
N GLY A 25 7.11 -3.97 -4.89
CA GLY A 25 7.12 -4.21 -6.34
C GLY A 25 8.39 -3.74 -7.01
N TYR A 26 8.85 -2.52 -6.72
CA TYR A 26 10.14 -2.02 -7.22
C TYR A 26 11.32 -2.80 -6.65
N GLY A 27 11.21 -3.23 -5.39
CA GLY A 27 12.23 -4.05 -4.73
C GLY A 27 12.45 -5.38 -5.45
N TYR A 28 11.38 -6.09 -5.79
CA TYR A 28 11.46 -7.36 -6.51
C TYR A 28 11.91 -7.19 -7.96
N LEU A 29 11.43 -6.16 -8.66
CA LEU A 29 11.92 -5.85 -10.01
C LEU A 29 13.42 -5.57 -10.02
N ALA A 30 13.89 -4.71 -9.11
CA ALA A 30 15.31 -4.41 -8.98
C ALA A 30 16.12 -5.66 -8.59
N GLY A 31 15.62 -6.45 -7.63
CA GLY A 31 16.26 -7.69 -7.20
C GLY A 31 16.42 -8.67 -8.35
N TYR A 32 15.36 -8.91 -9.11
CA TYR A 32 15.41 -9.83 -10.26
C TYR A 32 16.41 -9.38 -11.32
N LEU A 33 16.41 -8.11 -11.66
CA LEU A 33 17.36 -7.53 -12.61
C LEU A 33 18.80 -7.63 -12.11
N VAL A 34 19.08 -7.30 -10.84
CA VAL A 34 20.42 -7.37 -10.24
C VAL A 34 20.93 -8.80 -10.18
N GLU A 35 20.10 -9.79 -9.82
CA GLU A 35 20.48 -11.22 -9.82
C GLU A 35 20.86 -11.74 -11.21
N HIS A 36 20.33 -11.08 -12.28
CA HIS A 36 20.67 -11.39 -13.67
C HIS A 36 21.75 -10.48 -14.25
N GLY A 37 22.49 -9.75 -13.40
CA GLY A 37 23.65 -8.96 -13.79
C GLY A 37 23.35 -7.57 -14.36
N GLU A 38 22.11 -7.08 -14.23
CA GLU A 38 21.72 -5.79 -14.75
C GLU A 38 22.10 -4.64 -13.79
N ASN A 39 22.52 -3.51 -14.35
CA ASN A 39 22.79 -2.29 -13.60
C ASN A 39 21.48 -1.53 -13.36
N VAL A 40 21.01 -1.53 -12.13
CA VAL A 40 19.75 -0.90 -11.74
C VAL A 40 19.98 0.28 -10.81
N LYS A 41 19.27 1.37 -11.03
CA LYS A 41 19.23 2.53 -10.15
C LYS A 41 17.80 2.85 -9.76
N ILE A 42 17.58 3.24 -8.51
CA ILE A 42 16.28 3.67 -8.02
C ILE A 42 16.34 5.15 -7.72
N LEU A 43 15.46 5.91 -8.35
CA LEU A 43 15.23 7.32 -8.07
C LEU A 43 13.89 7.51 -7.38
N LEU A 44 13.80 8.50 -6.50
CA LEU A 44 12.56 8.85 -5.83
C LEU A 44 11.87 10.00 -6.55
N ARG A 45 10.62 9.80 -6.93
CA ARG A 45 9.78 10.87 -7.45
C ARG A 45 9.45 11.86 -6.34
N PRO A 46 9.69 13.18 -6.54
CA PRO A 46 9.23 14.19 -5.60
C PRO A 46 7.71 14.17 -5.42
N ASP A 47 7.23 14.52 -4.22
CA ASP A 47 5.79 14.63 -3.94
C ASP A 47 5.16 15.85 -4.66
N GLU A 48 5.96 16.90 -4.90
CA GLU A 48 5.53 18.16 -5.50
C GLU A 48 6.03 18.28 -6.94
N LYS A 49 5.18 18.76 -7.85
CA LYS A 49 5.50 18.97 -9.28
C LYS A 49 6.73 19.86 -9.49
N MET A 50 7.01 20.80 -8.57
CA MET A 50 8.19 21.66 -8.61
C MET A 50 9.53 20.90 -8.63
N GLY A 51 9.57 19.68 -8.11
CA GLY A 51 10.75 18.82 -8.13
C GLY A 51 10.91 17.96 -9.39
N TYR A 52 9.93 17.94 -10.30
CA TYR A 52 10.01 17.10 -11.50
C TYR A 52 11.11 17.51 -12.48
N PRO A 53 11.40 18.81 -12.74
CA PRO A 53 12.52 19.20 -13.59
C PRO A 53 13.89 18.68 -13.08
N ASP A 54 14.11 18.71 -11.77
CA ASP A 54 15.35 18.18 -11.18
C ASP A 54 15.46 16.67 -11.34
N LEU A 55 14.34 15.93 -11.18
CA LEU A 55 14.29 14.49 -11.43
C LEU A 55 14.59 14.18 -12.91
N VAL A 56 13.97 14.92 -13.84
CA VAL A 56 14.21 14.76 -15.28
C VAL A 56 15.69 14.99 -15.62
N LYS A 57 16.29 16.04 -15.09
CA LYS A 57 17.73 16.30 -15.25
C LYS A 57 18.58 15.14 -14.74
N GLN A 58 18.30 14.64 -13.52
CA GLN A 58 19.00 13.49 -12.95
C GLN A 58 18.88 12.22 -13.82
N ILE A 59 17.70 11.98 -14.42
CA ILE A 59 17.48 10.84 -15.31
C ILE A 59 18.33 10.96 -16.56
N ILE A 60 18.30 12.11 -17.25
CA ILE A 60 19.02 12.34 -18.51
C ILE A 60 20.53 12.27 -18.32
N GLU A 61 21.07 12.87 -17.25
CA GLU A 61 22.50 12.84 -16.93
C GLU A 61 23.04 11.41 -16.75
N GLN A 62 22.19 10.45 -16.37
CA GLN A 62 22.60 9.07 -16.19
C GLN A 62 22.62 8.25 -17.50
N LYS A 63 22.13 8.79 -18.62
CA LYS A 63 22.07 8.13 -19.92
C LYS A 63 21.56 6.68 -19.80
N PRO A 64 20.31 6.47 -19.34
CA PRO A 64 19.81 5.13 -19.07
C PRO A 64 19.54 4.32 -20.34
N LEU A 65 19.55 3.00 -20.23
CA LEU A 65 18.99 2.11 -21.26
C LEU A 65 17.48 2.29 -21.37
N ALA A 66 16.80 2.37 -20.23
CA ALA A 66 15.36 2.58 -20.15
C ALA A 66 14.98 3.15 -18.78
N VAL A 67 13.81 3.79 -18.70
CA VAL A 67 13.25 4.33 -17.44
C VAL A 67 11.89 3.70 -17.16
N GLY A 68 11.74 3.07 -16.00
CA GLY A 68 10.54 2.38 -15.57
C GLY A 68 9.76 3.11 -14.48
N PHE A 69 8.44 3.17 -14.60
CA PHE A 69 7.51 3.69 -13.61
C PHE A 69 6.49 2.61 -13.23
N GLY A 70 6.34 2.34 -11.93
CA GLY A 70 5.24 1.53 -11.43
C GLY A 70 4.02 2.42 -11.21
N THR A 71 2.90 2.04 -11.76
CA THR A 71 1.69 2.85 -11.73
C THR A 71 0.56 2.16 -11.00
N ILE A 72 0.06 2.83 -9.96
CA ILE A 72 -1.29 2.70 -9.47
C ILE A 72 -2.06 3.95 -9.90
N TYR A 73 -3.38 3.97 -9.80
CA TYR A 73 -4.17 5.09 -10.33
C TYR A 73 -3.73 6.49 -9.87
N PRO A 74 -3.38 6.75 -8.60
CA PRO A 74 -2.86 8.04 -8.16
C PRO A 74 -1.53 8.45 -8.81
N ASP A 75 -0.79 7.50 -9.37
CA ASP A 75 0.53 7.76 -9.96
C ASP A 75 0.47 8.12 -11.45
N LEU A 76 -0.70 8.01 -12.08
CA LEU A 76 -0.90 8.32 -13.50
C LEU A 76 -0.54 9.75 -13.89
N TYR A 77 -1.13 10.71 -13.21
CA TYR A 77 -0.89 12.13 -13.50
C TYR A 77 0.57 12.51 -13.29
N PRO A 78 1.20 12.18 -12.14
CA PRO A 78 2.64 12.38 -11.98
C PRO A 78 3.47 11.74 -13.07
N THR A 79 3.16 10.49 -13.46
CA THR A 79 3.90 9.79 -14.51
C THR A 79 3.76 10.50 -15.85
N ARG A 80 2.53 10.86 -16.25
CA ARG A 80 2.27 11.61 -17.48
C ARG A 80 3.06 12.92 -17.54
N GLU A 81 3.04 13.71 -16.47
CA GLU A 81 3.76 14.99 -16.42
C GLU A 81 5.28 14.82 -16.51
N ILE A 82 5.83 13.79 -15.84
CA ILE A 82 7.28 13.50 -15.92
C ILE A 82 7.65 13.02 -17.32
N VAL A 83 6.86 12.12 -17.93
CA VAL A 83 7.09 11.66 -19.31
C VAL A 83 7.04 12.80 -20.30
N LYS A 84 6.09 13.74 -20.13
CA LYS A 84 6.02 14.96 -20.95
C LYS A 84 7.30 15.81 -20.83
N LEU A 85 7.81 16.00 -19.63
CA LEU A 85 9.06 16.74 -19.41
C LEU A 85 10.27 16.02 -19.99
N LEU A 86 10.35 14.69 -19.89
CA LEU A 86 11.39 13.87 -20.52
C LEU A 86 11.36 14.01 -22.03
N ASN A 87 10.18 14.00 -22.66
CA ASN A 87 10.01 14.21 -24.10
C ASN A 87 10.46 15.63 -24.51
N GLN A 88 10.10 16.66 -23.73
CA GLN A 88 10.52 18.04 -23.98
C GLN A 88 12.03 18.22 -23.85
N ALA A 89 12.66 17.45 -22.99
CA ALA A 89 14.12 17.46 -22.83
C ALA A 89 14.88 16.62 -23.87
N GLY A 90 14.17 16.04 -24.85
CA GLY A 90 14.77 15.30 -25.97
C GLY A 90 15.36 13.95 -25.55
N ARG A 91 14.65 13.19 -24.70
CA ARG A 91 15.11 11.84 -24.30
C ARG A 91 15.40 10.94 -25.50
N ASP A 92 16.39 10.07 -25.36
CA ASP A 92 16.84 9.10 -26.34
C ASP A 92 16.74 7.63 -25.85
N PHE A 93 15.84 7.36 -24.89
CA PHE A 93 15.60 6.06 -24.26
C PHE A 93 14.11 5.79 -24.09
N PRO A 94 13.67 4.52 -24.10
CA PRO A 94 12.27 4.16 -23.91
C PRO A 94 11.81 4.35 -22.46
N ILE A 95 10.52 4.75 -22.32
CA ILE A 95 9.79 4.80 -21.07
C ILE A 95 8.94 3.55 -20.93
N ILE A 96 9.09 2.86 -19.81
CA ILE A 96 8.38 1.64 -19.46
C ILE A 96 7.41 1.96 -18.30
N ILE A 97 6.17 1.52 -18.40
CA ILE A 97 5.21 1.57 -17.28
C ILE A 97 4.75 0.16 -16.93
N GLY A 98 4.39 -0.06 -15.67
CA GLY A 98 3.86 -1.34 -15.19
C GLY A 98 2.99 -1.16 -13.96
N GLY A 99 2.46 -2.24 -13.41
CA GLY A 99 1.67 -2.24 -12.18
C GLY A 99 0.16 -2.36 -12.40
N GLN A 100 -0.59 -2.14 -11.32
CA GLN A 100 -2.03 -2.44 -11.25
C GLN A 100 -2.90 -1.67 -12.24
N MET A 101 -2.41 -0.56 -12.79
CA MET A 101 -3.14 0.17 -13.79
C MET A 101 -2.94 -0.40 -15.20
N VAL A 102 -1.71 -0.78 -15.52
CA VAL A 102 -1.39 -1.22 -16.88
C VAL A 102 -2.08 -2.54 -17.22
N SER A 103 -2.12 -3.48 -16.27
CA SER A 103 -2.66 -4.82 -16.51
C SER A 103 -4.13 -4.84 -16.98
N PRO A 104 -5.07 -4.09 -16.38
CA PRO A 104 -6.47 -4.09 -16.83
C PRO A 104 -6.76 -3.13 -17.99
N THR A 105 -5.90 -2.14 -18.23
CA THR A 105 -6.10 -1.13 -19.28
C THR A 105 -4.79 -0.81 -20.02
N PRO A 106 -4.16 -1.81 -20.67
CA PRO A 106 -2.80 -1.67 -21.19
C PRO A 106 -2.67 -0.58 -22.25
N GLU A 107 -3.52 -0.59 -23.27
CA GLU A 107 -3.50 0.37 -24.38
C GLU A 107 -3.75 1.80 -23.90
N PHE A 108 -4.80 1.98 -23.09
CA PHE A 108 -5.12 3.27 -22.48
C PHE A 108 -3.97 3.79 -21.60
N SER A 109 -3.30 2.88 -20.87
CA SER A 109 -2.24 3.26 -19.94
C SER A 109 -1.02 3.85 -20.65
N VAL A 110 -0.55 3.23 -21.73
CA VAL A 110 0.56 3.76 -22.52
C VAL A 110 0.17 5.03 -23.27
N GLU A 111 -1.06 5.10 -23.75
CA GLU A 111 -1.58 6.29 -24.45
C GLU A 111 -1.66 7.50 -23.52
N VAL A 112 -2.34 7.38 -22.38
CA VAL A 112 -2.57 8.50 -21.45
C VAL A 112 -1.29 9.00 -20.79
N THR A 113 -0.30 8.13 -20.58
CA THR A 113 0.99 8.51 -20.00
C THR A 113 2.01 8.97 -21.04
N GLY A 114 1.83 8.59 -22.30
CA GLY A 114 2.83 8.79 -23.35
C GLY A 114 4.05 7.88 -23.20
N ALA A 115 3.92 6.77 -22.48
CA ALA A 115 4.96 5.76 -22.36
C ALA A 115 5.10 4.94 -23.65
N ASP A 116 6.29 4.43 -23.92
CA ASP A 116 6.56 3.63 -25.11
C ASP A 116 6.13 2.18 -24.94
N ILE A 117 6.26 1.65 -23.71
CA ILE A 117 6.05 0.23 -23.41
C ILE A 117 5.29 0.09 -22.10
N GLY A 118 4.28 -0.77 -22.07
CA GLY A 118 3.62 -1.21 -20.85
C GLY A 118 3.92 -2.69 -20.56
N VAL A 119 4.18 -3.00 -19.27
CA VAL A 119 4.36 -4.36 -18.76
C VAL A 119 3.07 -4.84 -18.12
N ILE A 120 2.52 -5.94 -18.61
CA ILE A 120 1.22 -6.49 -18.22
C ILE A 120 1.43 -7.66 -17.25
N GLY A 121 0.83 -7.60 -16.06
CA GLY A 121 0.94 -8.64 -15.04
C GLY A 121 2.12 -8.45 -14.08
N GLU A 122 2.70 -9.55 -13.61
CA GLU A 122 3.86 -9.54 -12.71
C GLU A 122 5.14 -9.30 -13.53
N GLY A 123 5.90 -8.30 -13.15
CA GLY A 123 6.89 -7.69 -14.04
C GLY A 123 8.29 -8.29 -13.99
N GLU A 124 8.64 -9.17 -13.05
CA GLU A 124 10.02 -9.59 -12.83
C GLU A 124 10.65 -10.24 -14.07
N ILE A 125 10.03 -11.29 -14.59
CA ILE A 125 10.52 -12.02 -15.78
C ILE A 125 10.34 -11.17 -17.03
N ILE A 126 9.18 -10.52 -17.17
CA ILE A 126 8.83 -9.74 -18.35
C ILE A 126 9.80 -8.56 -18.53
N LEU A 127 10.06 -7.81 -17.46
CA LEU A 127 10.97 -6.65 -17.49
C LEU A 127 12.40 -7.10 -17.82
N TYR A 128 12.87 -8.21 -17.25
CA TYR A 128 14.18 -8.75 -17.57
C TYR A 128 14.30 -9.14 -19.05
N ASN A 129 13.30 -9.85 -19.59
CA ASN A 129 13.27 -10.22 -21.01
C ASN A 129 13.23 -8.98 -21.92
N LEU A 130 12.47 -7.95 -21.52
CA LEU A 130 12.44 -6.66 -22.22
C LEU A 130 13.82 -5.97 -22.19
N VAL A 131 14.47 -5.91 -21.03
CA VAL A 131 15.81 -5.32 -20.88
C VAL A 131 16.83 -6.03 -21.76
N LYS A 132 16.80 -7.38 -21.77
CA LYS A 132 17.66 -8.19 -22.61
C LYS A 132 17.44 -7.88 -24.10
N ALA A 133 16.19 -7.82 -24.54
CA ALA A 133 15.85 -7.49 -25.92
C ALA A 133 16.29 -6.06 -26.31
N LEU A 134 16.17 -5.09 -25.41
CA LEU A 134 16.64 -3.71 -25.62
C LEU A 134 18.18 -3.63 -25.74
N ARG A 135 18.94 -4.47 -25.01
CA ARG A 135 20.41 -4.51 -25.10
C ARG A 135 20.89 -5.12 -26.42
N SER A 136 20.22 -6.16 -26.90
CA SER A 136 20.62 -6.95 -28.08
C SER A 136 19.93 -6.53 -29.39
N ASP A 137 19.13 -5.46 -29.38
CA ASP A 137 18.32 -5.02 -30.54
C ASP A 137 17.38 -6.11 -31.07
N GLU A 138 16.91 -6.98 -30.16
CA GLU A 138 15.94 -8.00 -30.55
C GLU A 138 14.55 -7.40 -30.79
N ASN A 139 13.78 -8.04 -31.66
CA ASN A 139 12.42 -7.63 -31.95
C ASN A 139 11.52 -7.76 -30.69
N LEU A 140 11.05 -6.63 -30.15
CA LEU A 140 10.22 -6.56 -28.95
C LEU A 140 8.88 -7.31 -29.08
N LEU A 141 8.38 -7.57 -30.29
CA LEU A 141 7.19 -8.40 -30.53
C LEU A 141 7.36 -9.85 -30.03
N LYS A 142 8.60 -10.30 -29.86
CA LYS A 142 8.90 -11.63 -29.31
C LYS A 142 8.82 -11.67 -27.77
N VAL A 143 8.94 -10.53 -27.11
CA VAL A 143 8.83 -10.43 -25.64
C VAL A 143 7.36 -10.45 -25.25
N LYS A 144 6.93 -11.49 -24.54
CA LYS A 144 5.55 -11.64 -24.10
C LYS A 144 5.26 -10.77 -22.86
N GLY A 145 3.98 -10.39 -22.68
CA GLY A 145 3.54 -9.57 -21.55
C GLY A 145 3.69 -8.07 -21.76
N LEU A 146 3.82 -7.61 -23.00
CA LEU A 146 3.95 -6.19 -23.30
C LEU A 146 2.73 -5.62 -24.03
N VAL A 147 2.52 -4.32 -23.83
CA VAL A 147 1.84 -3.44 -24.77
C VAL A 147 2.86 -2.45 -25.32
N LEU A 148 2.98 -2.38 -26.65
CA LEU A 148 3.88 -1.49 -27.36
C LEU A 148 3.11 -0.31 -27.94
N ASN A 149 3.54 0.91 -27.63
CA ASN A 149 2.92 2.14 -28.16
C ASN A 149 3.59 2.56 -29.47
N CYS A 150 2.97 2.23 -30.58
CA CYS A 150 3.46 2.55 -31.93
C CYS A 150 2.73 3.75 -32.56
N GLY A 151 2.37 4.74 -31.75
CA GLY A 151 1.59 5.90 -32.19
C GLY A 151 0.08 5.61 -32.17
N GLU A 152 -0.57 5.57 -33.33
CA GLU A 152 -2.01 5.24 -33.40
C GLU A 152 -2.28 3.78 -33.06
N GLU A 153 -1.38 2.88 -33.39
CA GLU A 153 -1.48 1.46 -33.09
C GLU A 153 -0.90 1.11 -31.72
N LYS A 154 -1.58 0.24 -30.97
CA LYS A 154 -1.11 -0.36 -29.72
C LYS A 154 -1.04 -1.87 -29.89
N ILE A 155 0.15 -2.46 -29.75
CA ILE A 155 0.36 -3.87 -30.02
C ILE A 155 0.51 -4.65 -28.73
N LEU A 156 -0.38 -5.60 -28.48
CA LEU A 156 -0.30 -6.55 -27.38
C LEU A 156 0.52 -7.77 -27.80
N THR A 157 1.57 -8.11 -27.06
CA THR A 157 2.46 -9.24 -27.41
C THR A 157 1.99 -10.59 -26.84
N GLY A 158 0.83 -10.62 -26.20
CA GLY A 158 0.24 -11.80 -25.57
C GLY A 158 0.66 -11.97 -24.11
N PRO A 159 0.18 -13.04 -23.43
CA PRO A 159 0.42 -13.23 -21.99
C PRO A 159 1.90 -13.44 -21.68
N GLY A 160 2.38 -12.78 -20.62
CA GLY A 160 3.72 -12.89 -20.12
C GLY A 160 3.88 -14.00 -19.07
N GLU A 161 5.12 -14.35 -18.79
CA GLU A 161 5.48 -15.29 -17.73
C GLU A 161 5.56 -14.60 -16.38
N PHE A 162 5.31 -15.35 -15.31
CA PHE A 162 5.44 -14.88 -13.94
C PHE A 162 6.03 -15.97 -13.02
N ILE A 163 6.53 -15.57 -11.85
CA ILE A 163 7.11 -16.48 -10.88
C ILE A 163 5.99 -17.28 -10.19
N VAL A 164 5.84 -18.55 -10.54
CA VAL A 164 4.82 -19.44 -9.97
C VAL A 164 5.18 -19.82 -8.53
N ASP A 165 6.41 -20.28 -8.32
CA ASP A 165 6.96 -20.63 -7.01
C ASP A 165 7.57 -19.40 -6.34
N LEU A 166 6.87 -18.83 -5.34
CA LEU A 166 7.31 -17.63 -4.66
C LEU A 166 8.55 -17.84 -3.75
N SER A 167 9.05 -19.07 -3.59
CA SER A 167 10.37 -19.30 -2.97
C SER A 167 11.51 -18.77 -3.84
N LYS A 168 11.26 -18.60 -5.13
CA LYS A 168 12.19 -18.07 -6.15
C LYS A 168 12.12 -16.56 -6.33
N LEU A 169 11.38 -15.86 -5.46
CA LEU A 169 11.42 -14.41 -5.46
C LEU A 169 12.84 -13.93 -5.14
N PRO A 170 13.33 -12.92 -5.88
CA PRO A 170 14.66 -12.38 -5.67
C PRO A 170 14.79 -11.71 -4.29
N LYS A 171 16.01 -11.61 -3.79
CA LYS A 171 16.28 -10.73 -2.64
C LYS A 171 16.10 -9.26 -3.04
N ILE A 172 15.45 -8.49 -2.19
CA ILE A 172 15.30 -7.06 -2.40
C ILE A 172 16.61 -6.33 -2.10
N PRO A 173 17.22 -5.61 -3.05
CA PRO A 173 18.44 -4.84 -2.83
C PRO A 173 18.14 -3.51 -2.12
N HIS A 174 17.86 -3.56 -0.82
CA HIS A 174 17.46 -2.40 -0.02
C HIS A 174 18.46 -1.23 -0.06
N ASP A 175 19.74 -1.53 -0.34
CA ASP A 175 20.80 -0.51 -0.42
C ASP A 175 20.70 0.35 -1.69
N LEU A 176 19.95 -0.08 -2.71
CA LEU A 176 19.66 0.73 -3.89
C LEU A 176 18.63 1.85 -3.61
N PHE A 177 17.90 1.77 -2.50
CA PHE A 177 16.89 2.76 -2.17
C PHE A 177 17.53 3.95 -1.45
N PRO A 178 17.33 5.19 -1.97
CA PRO A 178 18.06 6.38 -1.48
C PRO A 178 17.68 6.83 -0.07
N SER A 179 16.67 6.24 0.54
CA SER A 179 16.20 6.58 1.89
C SER A 179 15.79 5.33 2.66
N THR A 180 15.94 5.39 3.97
CA THR A 180 15.45 4.38 4.93
C THR A 180 14.20 4.85 5.68
N ASP A 181 13.52 5.89 5.24
CA ASP A 181 12.35 6.46 5.91
C ASP A 181 11.17 5.48 5.98
N TRP A 182 11.13 4.53 5.05
CA TRP A 182 10.18 3.41 5.07
C TRP A 182 10.26 2.57 6.37
N LEU A 183 11.39 2.54 7.07
CA LEU A 183 11.48 1.89 8.38
C LEU A 183 10.60 2.54 9.45
N ASN A 184 10.18 3.78 9.24
CA ASN A 184 9.36 4.53 10.17
C ASN A 184 7.85 4.38 9.93
N VAL A 185 7.46 3.56 8.97
CA VAL A 185 6.05 3.38 8.53
C VAL A 185 5.13 2.94 9.66
N GLY A 186 5.57 2.07 10.54
CA GLY A 186 4.80 1.65 11.71
C GLY A 186 4.34 2.81 12.60
N ARG A 187 5.03 3.94 12.53
CA ARG A 187 4.69 5.16 13.28
C ARG A 187 3.53 5.95 12.68
N LEU A 188 3.34 5.87 11.36
CA LEU A 188 2.54 6.84 10.63
C LEU A 188 1.31 6.24 9.96
N TYR A 189 1.39 5.00 9.53
CA TYR A 189 0.44 4.45 8.57
C TYR A 189 -0.37 3.25 9.04
N LEU A 190 0.22 2.42 9.89
CA LEU A 190 -0.46 1.19 10.27
C LEU A 190 -1.66 1.45 11.19
N ASN A 191 -2.02 2.73 11.44
CA ASN A 191 -3.12 3.11 12.35
C ASN A 191 -3.19 2.16 13.54
N ILE A 192 -2.02 1.63 13.97
CA ILE A 192 -1.93 0.62 15.00
C ILE A 192 -2.55 1.24 16.22
N PRO A 193 -3.70 0.73 16.66
CA PRO A 193 -4.38 1.28 17.82
C PRO A 193 -3.43 1.17 18.99
N GLN A 194 -3.28 2.26 19.70
CA GLN A 194 -2.41 2.30 20.86
C GLN A 194 -2.88 1.29 21.93
N PRO A 195 -1.97 0.59 22.57
CA PRO A 195 -0.96 1.24 23.44
C PRO A 195 0.51 0.96 23.10
N HIS A 196 0.93 1.08 21.88
CA HIS A 196 2.32 0.79 21.51
C HIS A 196 3.14 2.08 21.32
N ASN A 197 4.43 2.03 21.65
CA ASN A 197 5.35 3.13 21.44
C ASN A 197 5.80 3.17 19.98
N GLN A 198 4.95 3.75 19.13
CA GLN A 198 5.17 3.87 17.69
C GLN A 198 6.51 4.52 17.32
N TYR A 199 7.06 5.37 18.20
CA TYR A 199 8.31 6.09 17.92
C TYR A 199 9.56 5.22 18.00
N LYS A 200 9.44 4.05 18.64
CA LYS A 200 10.51 3.04 18.65
C LYS A 200 10.36 2.02 17.53
N ASP A 201 9.24 2.03 16.82
CA ASP A 201 8.99 1.06 15.79
C ASP A 201 9.90 1.31 14.59
N ARG A 202 10.63 0.27 14.21
CA ARG A 202 11.37 0.15 12.96
C ARG A 202 10.75 -1.00 12.21
N THR A 203 9.98 -0.65 11.18
CA THR A 203 9.13 -1.59 10.46
C THR A 203 9.84 -2.10 9.22
N ILE A 204 9.90 -3.41 9.05
CA ILE A 204 10.23 -4.04 7.77
C ILE A 204 8.95 -4.52 7.10
N THR A 205 8.94 -4.47 5.78
CA THR A 205 7.84 -4.98 4.97
C THR A 205 8.25 -6.33 4.41
N ILE A 206 7.37 -7.33 4.55
CA ILE A 206 7.57 -8.69 4.03
C ILE A 206 6.39 -9.04 3.15
N HIS A 207 6.67 -9.64 2.01
CA HIS A 207 5.68 -10.24 1.12
C HIS A 207 5.60 -11.74 1.40
N GLY A 208 4.50 -12.17 1.96
CA GLY A 208 4.23 -13.57 2.30
C GLY A 208 3.41 -14.31 1.26
N GLY A 209 2.79 -13.59 0.32
CA GLY A 209 1.98 -14.15 -0.74
C GLY A 209 1.52 -13.12 -1.75
N ARG A 210 0.95 -13.57 -2.86
CA ARG A 210 0.36 -12.74 -3.92
C ARG A 210 -1.03 -13.23 -4.24
N GLY A 211 -1.93 -12.29 -4.52
CA GLY A 211 -3.31 -12.56 -4.89
C GLY A 211 -4.23 -12.86 -3.71
N CYS A 212 -5.49 -13.04 -4.02
CA CYS A 212 -6.55 -13.33 -3.07
C CYS A 212 -7.54 -14.32 -3.72
N PRO A 213 -8.02 -15.35 -3.00
CA PRO A 213 -8.93 -16.36 -3.59
C PRO A 213 -10.38 -15.88 -3.70
N PHE A 214 -10.70 -14.73 -3.09
CA PHE A 214 -12.06 -14.18 -3.07
C PHE A 214 -12.35 -13.32 -4.30
N ARG A 215 -13.63 -13.07 -4.59
CA ARG A 215 -14.08 -12.36 -5.81
C ARG A 215 -14.96 -11.14 -5.50
N CYS A 216 -14.58 -10.38 -4.45
CA CYS A 216 -15.32 -9.16 -4.11
C CYS A 216 -15.39 -8.23 -5.32
N ASN A 217 -16.59 -7.73 -5.66
CA ASN A 217 -16.85 -7.04 -6.93
C ASN A 217 -16.14 -5.69 -7.07
N PHE A 218 -15.74 -5.08 -5.97
CA PHE A 218 -15.00 -3.81 -5.93
C PHE A 218 -13.48 -3.96 -6.07
N CYS A 219 -12.95 -5.20 -5.96
CA CYS A 219 -11.52 -5.46 -5.89
C CYS A 219 -10.99 -5.97 -7.24
N TYR A 220 -9.81 -5.48 -7.62
CA TYR A 220 -9.06 -6.01 -8.77
C TYR A 220 -8.15 -7.14 -8.31
N HIS A 221 -8.31 -8.29 -8.95
CA HIS A 221 -7.52 -9.49 -8.67
C HIS A 221 -6.55 -9.74 -9.82
N HIS A 222 -5.33 -9.25 -9.68
CA HIS A 222 -4.31 -9.31 -10.73
C HIS A 222 -3.58 -10.66 -10.78
N SER A 223 -3.67 -11.49 -9.75
CA SER A 223 -3.02 -12.79 -9.74
C SER A 223 -3.79 -13.83 -8.90
N GLN A 224 -3.53 -15.11 -9.20
CA GLN A 224 -4.02 -16.22 -8.38
C GLN A 224 -3.29 -16.25 -7.03
N MET A 225 -3.98 -16.77 -6.01
CA MET A 225 -3.41 -16.91 -4.68
C MET A 225 -2.23 -17.86 -4.67
N ARG A 226 -1.07 -17.38 -4.25
CA ARG A 226 0.15 -18.16 -4.04
C ARG A 226 0.82 -17.68 -2.76
N TYR A 227 1.24 -18.62 -1.92
CA TYR A 227 2.02 -18.30 -0.74
C TYR A 227 3.50 -18.56 -0.94
N ARG A 228 4.31 -17.71 -0.36
CA ARG A 228 5.73 -17.93 -0.18
C ARG A 228 5.93 -18.91 0.98
N PRO A 229 6.79 -19.93 0.85
CA PRO A 229 7.13 -20.83 1.95
C PRO A 229 7.69 -20.06 3.15
N VAL A 230 7.22 -20.38 4.35
CA VAL A 230 7.57 -19.62 5.55
C VAL A 230 9.09 -19.63 5.80
N ASN A 231 9.76 -20.74 5.57
CA ASN A 231 11.23 -20.83 5.77
C ASN A 231 12.00 -19.81 4.91
N SER A 232 11.61 -19.61 3.64
CA SER A 232 12.28 -18.61 2.79
C SER A 232 12.06 -17.16 3.27
N MET A 233 10.93 -16.90 3.93
CA MET A 233 10.66 -15.60 4.54
C MET A 233 11.46 -15.39 5.83
N LEU A 234 11.69 -16.44 6.63
CA LEU A 234 12.41 -16.34 7.91
C LEU A 234 13.84 -15.87 7.73
N GLU A 235 14.53 -16.36 6.71
CA GLU A 235 15.89 -15.91 6.40
C GLU A 235 15.93 -14.42 6.08
N GLU A 236 15.02 -13.97 5.21
CA GLU A 236 14.89 -12.55 4.86
C GLU A 236 14.52 -11.70 6.08
N MET A 237 13.50 -12.12 6.86
CA MET A 237 13.12 -11.43 8.10
C MET A 237 14.31 -11.28 9.05
N GLN A 238 15.07 -12.36 9.28
CA GLN A 238 16.19 -12.34 10.19
C GLN A 238 17.31 -11.41 9.72
N GLU A 239 17.62 -11.45 8.41
CA GLU A 239 18.61 -10.55 7.78
C GLU A 239 18.19 -9.07 7.96
N LEU A 240 16.95 -8.75 7.65
CA LEU A 240 16.43 -7.37 7.76
C LEU A 240 16.33 -6.89 9.21
N ILE A 241 15.92 -7.77 10.14
CA ILE A 241 15.88 -7.47 11.57
C ILE A 241 17.29 -7.14 12.09
N ASP A 242 18.30 -7.91 11.69
CA ASP A 242 19.67 -7.69 12.14
C ASP A 242 20.30 -6.46 11.48
N LYS A 243 20.09 -6.25 10.18
CA LYS A 243 20.60 -5.11 9.41
C LYS A 243 19.99 -3.79 9.89
N PHE A 244 18.67 -3.72 9.97
CA PHE A 244 17.95 -2.48 10.25
C PHE A 244 17.52 -2.32 11.70
N LYS A 245 17.83 -3.27 12.58
CA LYS A 245 17.37 -3.30 13.99
C LYS A 245 15.85 -3.18 14.08
N ALA A 246 15.15 -3.87 13.18
CA ALA A 246 13.71 -3.85 13.12
C ALA A 246 13.08 -4.57 14.32
N ASN A 247 11.90 -4.12 14.73
CA ASN A 247 11.11 -4.70 15.82
C ASN A 247 9.64 -4.89 15.45
N LEU A 248 9.25 -4.47 14.23
CA LEU A 248 7.91 -4.66 13.69
C LEU A 248 8.00 -5.18 12.25
N ILE A 249 7.21 -6.21 11.94
CA ILE A 249 7.04 -6.75 10.59
C ILE A 249 5.64 -6.37 10.09
N TYR A 250 5.57 -5.77 8.92
CA TYR A 250 4.34 -5.54 8.19
C TYR A 250 4.26 -6.50 7.02
N PHE A 251 3.23 -7.34 7.00
CA PHE A 251 2.92 -8.18 5.85
C PHE A 251 2.08 -7.38 4.85
N ASP A 252 2.67 -7.10 3.69
CA ASP A 252 2.07 -6.28 2.62
C ASP A 252 1.39 -7.19 1.58
N ASP A 253 0.60 -8.13 2.07
CA ASP A 253 -0.12 -9.08 1.23
C ASP A 253 -1.57 -8.63 1.05
N ASP A 254 -2.18 -8.96 -0.09
CA ASP A 254 -3.64 -8.82 -0.28
C ASP A 254 -4.40 -9.58 0.81
N LEU A 255 -3.89 -10.76 1.18
CA LEU A 255 -4.42 -11.60 2.25
C LEU A 255 -3.31 -12.46 2.87
N ALA A 256 -2.67 -11.98 3.93
CA ALA A 256 -1.57 -12.68 4.59
C ALA A 256 -2.01 -14.01 5.23
N ILE A 257 -3.26 -14.06 5.72
CA ILE A 257 -3.86 -15.24 6.35
C ILE A 257 -5.16 -15.59 5.61
N ALA A 258 -5.12 -16.63 4.75
CA ALA A 258 -6.29 -17.14 4.06
C ALA A 258 -6.81 -18.48 4.62
N SER A 259 -6.10 -19.09 5.60
CA SER A 259 -6.55 -20.30 6.28
C SER A 259 -6.01 -20.42 7.71
N PRO A 260 -6.61 -21.25 8.57
CA PRO A 260 -6.07 -21.58 9.89
C PRO A 260 -4.66 -22.18 9.84
N GLU A 261 -4.39 -23.05 8.85
CA GLU A 261 -3.11 -23.70 8.65
C GLU A 261 -2.02 -22.65 8.36
N ARG A 262 -2.31 -21.70 7.48
CA ARG A 262 -1.39 -20.59 7.18
C ARG A 262 -1.14 -19.70 8.40
N ALA A 263 -2.16 -19.45 9.21
CA ALA A 263 -2.01 -18.71 10.46
C ALA A 263 -1.05 -19.40 11.43
N LEU A 264 -1.18 -20.73 11.58
CA LEU A 264 -0.33 -21.55 12.43
C LEU A 264 1.10 -21.61 11.90
N GLU A 265 1.28 -21.94 10.61
CA GLU A 265 2.58 -22.01 9.94
C GLU A 265 3.38 -20.70 10.08
N LEU A 266 2.74 -19.57 9.79
CA LEU A 266 3.36 -18.25 9.93
C LEU A 266 3.74 -17.96 11.38
N THR A 267 2.86 -18.28 12.33
CA THR A 267 3.10 -18.07 13.77
C THR A 267 4.28 -18.91 14.26
N GLU A 268 4.33 -20.18 13.90
CA GLU A 268 5.43 -21.08 14.24
C GLU A 268 6.75 -20.63 13.62
N GLY A 269 6.71 -20.19 12.37
CA GLY A 269 7.87 -19.62 11.72
C GLY A 269 8.41 -18.39 12.46
N ILE A 270 7.58 -17.38 12.67
CA ILE A 270 7.99 -16.14 13.36
C ILE A 270 8.52 -16.42 14.77
N SER A 271 8.01 -17.45 15.46
CA SER A 271 8.49 -17.83 16.79
C SER A 271 9.94 -18.35 16.81
N LYS A 272 10.49 -18.73 15.65
CA LYS A 272 11.88 -19.20 15.48
C LYS A 272 12.90 -18.08 15.27
N LEU A 273 12.43 -16.83 15.06
CA LEU A 273 13.33 -15.68 14.91
C LEU A 273 14.14 -15.45 16.19
N ARG A 274 15.42 -15.10 16.04
CA ARG A 274 16.36 -14.90 17.15
C ARG A 274 15.98 -13.77 18.10
N LYS A 275 15.19 -12.80 17.59
CA LYS A 275 14.66 -11.69 18.38
C LYS A 275 13.14 -11.70 18.33
N LYS A 276 12.53 -11.47 19.47
CA LYS A 276 11.08 -11.26 19.51
C LYS A 276 10.74 -9.96 18.77
N VAL A 277 9.84 -10.08 17.80
CA VAL A 277 9.32 -8.98 17.00
C VAL A 277 7.80 -8.95 17.11
N GLU A 278 7.22 -7.79 16.88
CA GLU A 278 5.78 -7.69 16.67
C GLU A 278 5.48 -7.73 15.18
N PHE A 279 4.26 -8.10 14.81
CA PHE A 279 3.84 -8.13 13.41
C PHE A 279 2.38 -7.75 13.22
N SER A 280 2.06 -7.35 12.00
CA SER A 280 0.71 -7.00 11.55
C SER A 280 0.41 -7.72 10.24
N VAL A 281 -0.82 -8.22 10.12
CA VAL A 281 -1.27 -9.00 8.96
C VAL A 281 -2.62 -8.51 8.45
N SER A 282 -2.95 -8.82 7.19
CA SER A 282 -4.29 -8.74 6.64
C SER A 282 -5.03 -10.08 6.81
N ALA A 283 -6.31 -10.03 7.16
CA ALA A 283 -7.18 -11.19 7.31
C ALA A 283 -8.63 -10.85 6.98
N ARG A 284 -9.50 -11.86 7.01
CA ARG A 284 -10.95 -11.74 6.82
C ARG A 284 -11.69 -12.37 8.02
N PHE A 285 -12.91 -11.93 8.29
CA PHE A 285 -13.70 -12.42 9.44
C PHE A 285 -14.10 -13.88 9.28
N ASP A 286 -14.46 -14.34 8.09
CA ASP A 286 -14.78 -15.74 7.80
C ASP A 286 -13.58 -16.68 8.02
N ILE A 287 -12.36 -16.18 7.81
CA ILE A 287 -11.12 -16.90 8.12
C ILE A 287 -10.87 -16.90 9.62
N LEU A 288 -10.97 -15.74 10.27
CA LEU A 288 -10.81 -15.63 11.73
C LEU A 288 -11.79 -16.51 12.48
N ASP A 289 -13.01 -16.66 11.97
CA ASP A 289 -14.05 -17.52 12.56
C ASP A 289 -13.65 -19.00 12.56
N ARG A 290 -12.93 -19.45 11.55
CA ARG A 290 -12.38 -20.81 11.44
C ARG A 290 -11.11 -21.05 12.27
N ILE A 291 -10.35 -20.01 12.61
CA ILE A 291 -9.16 -20.12 13.46
C ILE A 291 -9.60 -20.37 14.91
N ASN A 292 -9.15 -21.44 15.55
CA ASN A 292 -9.48 -21.68 16.94
C ASN A 292 -8.76 -20.72 17.90
N ASP A 293 -9.31 -20.56 19.12
CA ASP A 293 -8.79 -19.61 20.11
C ASP A 293 -7.34 -19.89 20.51
N ASN A 294 -6.91 -21.17 20.54
CA ASN A 294 -5.52 -21.53 20.88
C ASN A 294 -4.54 -20.99 19.85
N ILE A 295 -4.87 -21.02 18.55
CA ILE A 295 -4.06 -20.42 17.48
C ILE A 295 -4.01 -18.90 17.66
N LEU A 296 -5.15 -18.24 17.90
CA LEU A 296 -5.18 -16.79 18.15
C LEU A 296 -4.31 -16.38 19.35
N ILE A 297 -4.39 -17.15 20.44
CA ILE A 297 -3.56 -16.94 21.65
C ILE A 297 -2.07 -17.14 21.30
N LYS A 298 -1.73 -18.17 20.51
CA LYS A 298 -0.36 -18.42 20.06
C LYS A 298 0.15 -17.28 19.19
N MET A 299 -0.66 -16.81 18.23
CA MET A 299 -0.33 -15.64 17.39
C MET A 299 -0.04 -14.40 18.24
N LYS A 300 -0.90 -14.12 19.24
CA LYS A 300 -0.69 -12.99 20.16
C LYS A 300 0.60 -13.12 20.95
N LYS A 301 0.88 -14.29 21.52
CA LYS A 301 2.11 -14.57 22.28
C LYS A 301 3.37 -14.45 21.41
N THR A 302 3.29 -14.83 20.14
CA THR A 302 4.39 -14.71 19.17
C THR A 302 4.64 -13.26 18.78
N GLY A 303 3.64 -12.37 18.90
CA GLY A 303 3.82 -10.93 18.64
C GLY A 303 2.79 -10.31 17.70
N LEU A 304 1.71 -11.02 17.35
CA LEU A 304 0.65 -10.39 16.53
C LEU A 304 0.06 -9.20 17.27
N ARG A 305 0.31 -8.01 16.73
CA ARG A 305 -0.12 -6.74 17.30
C ARG A 305 -1.49 -6.33 16.78
N CYS A 306 -1.64 -6.38 15.46
CA CYS A 306 -2.79 -5.83 14.77
C CYS A 306 -3.20 -6.72 13.58
N VAL A 307 -4.50 -6.76 13.33
CA VAL A 307 -5.07 -7.36 12.11
C VAL A 307 -5.78 -6.26 11.31
N ASN A 308 -5.36 -6.05 10.06
CA ASN A 308 -6.06 -5.22 9.09
C ASN A 308 -7.20 -6.06 8.48
N ILE A 309 -8.44 -5.60 8.61
CA ILE A 309 -9.58 -6.44 8.28
C ILE A 309 -10.71 -5.64 7.62
N GLY A 310 -11.10 -6.08 6.44
CA GLY A 310 -12.18 -5.46 5.68
C GLY A 310 -13.56 -5.86 6.21
N VAL A 311 -14.30 -4.89 6.76
CA VAL A 311 -15.72 -5.00 7.11
C VAL A 311 -16.58 -4.67 5.90
N GLU A 312 -16.27 -3.57 5.25
CA GLU A 312 -16.86 -2.93 4.08
C GLU A 312 -18.27 -2.38 4.36
N SER A 313 -19.18 -3.17 4.96
CA SER A 313 -20.55 -2.76 5.30
C SER A 313 -21.06 -3.46 6.56
N GLY A 314 -21.95 -2.80 7.29
CA GLY A 314 -22.75 -3.41 8.38
C GLY A 314 -24.10 -3.96 7.90
N SER A 315 -24.43 -3.83 6.63
CA SER A 315 -25.65 -4.40 6.04
C SER A 315 -25.35 -5.75 5.38
N GLN A 316 -26.01 -6.83 5.83
CA GLN A 316 -25.87 -8.14 5.21
C GLN A 316 -26.20 -8.10 3.72
N ARG A 317 -27.25 -7.38 3.36
CA ARG A 317 -27.66 -7.19 1.95
C ARG A 317 -26.51 -6.64 1.11
N ILE A 318 -25.79 -5.66 1.61
CA ILE A 318 -24.64 -5.08 0.89
C ILE A 318 -23.46 -6.05 0.87
N LEU A 319 -23.16 -6.74 1.98
CA LEU A 319 -22.11 -7.77 2.01
C LEU A 319 -22.33 -8.86 0.97
N ASP A 320 -23.60 -9.25 0.74
CA ASP A 320 -23.97 -10.22 -0.27
C ASP A 320 -23.83 -9.66 -1.69
N ILE A 321 -24.28 -8.40 -1.93
CA ILE A 321 -24.16 -7.72 -3.23
C ILE A 321 -22.69 -7.55 -3.65
N ILE A 322 -21.80 -7.23 -2.72
CA ILE A 322 -20.39 -7.05 -3.01
C ILE A 322 -19.59 -8.36 -3.04
N ASP A 323 -20.26 -9.48 -2.89
CA ASP A 323 -19.67 -10.83 -2.85
C ASP A 323 -18.58 -11.00 -1.79
N LYS A 324 -18.77 -10.37 -0.61
CA LYS A 324 -17.79 -10.43 0.47
C LYS A 324 -17.75 -11.78 1.17
N LYS A 325 -18.85 -12.59 1.09
CA LYS A 325 -18.95 -13.93 1.71
C LYS A 325 -18.66 -13.95 3.22
N ILE A 326 -19.10 -12.93 3.94
CA ILE A 326 -19.05 -12.85 5.41
C ILE A 326 -20.41 -12.42 5.93
N THR A 327 -20.70 -12.75 7.19
CA THR A 327 -21.92 -12.29 7.87
C THR A 327 -21.62 -11.21 8.89
N VAL A 328 -22.63 -10.37 9.20
CA VAL A 328 -22.56 -9.36 10.26
C VAL A 328 -22.28 -10.03 11.61
N GLU A 329 -22.82 -11.23 11.84
CA GLU A 329 -22.55 -12.01 13.05
C GLU A 329 -21.08 -12.42 13.15
N GLN A 330 -20.47 -12.92 12.07
CA GLN A 330 -19.04 -13.26 12.02
C GLN A 330 -18.17 -12.04 12.32
N ILE A 331 -18.54 -10.85 11.83
CA ILE A 331 -17.83 -9.61 12.11
C ILE A 331 -17.84 -9.31 13.61
N LEU A 332 -19.01 -9.32 14.25
CA LEU A 332 -19.14 -9.03 15.68
C LEU A 332 -18.44 -10.09 16.56
N ASN A 333 -18.59 -11.37 16.21
CA ASN A 333 -17.90 -12.46 16.90
C ASN A 333 -16.39 -12.33 16.77
N GLY A 334 -15.90 -12.00 15.57
CA GLY A 334 -14.49 -11.75 15.32
C GLY A 334 -13.93 -10.62 16.21
N PHE A 335 -14.62 -9.51 16.33
CA PHE A 335 -14.23 -8.42 17.23
C PHE A 335 -14.19 -8.85 18.70
N LYS A 336 -15.18 -9.61 19.19
CA LYS A 336 -15.21 -10.16 20.56
C LYS A 336 -14.00 -11.09 20.80
N ARG A 337 -13.70 -11.99 19.87
CA ARG A 337 -12.58 -12.93 19.95
C ARG A 337 -11.22 -12.21 19.93
N LEU A 338 -11.02 -11.26 19.01
CA LEU A 338 -9.80 -10.45 18.95
C LEU A 338 -9.59 -9.66 20.26
N LYS A 339 -10.67 -9.07 20.82
CA LYS A 339 -10.62 -8.39 22.12
C LYS A 339 -10.21 -9.32 23.24
N LYS A 340 -10.79 -10.52 23.32
CA LYS A 340 -10.50 -11.54 24.33
C LYS A 340 -9.01 -11.90 24.38
N VAL A 341 -8.35 -12.03 23.22
CA VAL A 341 -6.92 -12.36 23.13
C VAL A 341 -6.00 -11.13 23.12
N GLY A 342 -6.55 -9.92 23.08
CA GLY A 342 -5.76 -8.67 23.09
C GLY A 342 -5.10 -8.33 21.77
N ILE A 343 -5.63 -8.81 20.64
CA ILE A 343 -5.21 -8.42 19.29
C ILE A 343 -6.07 -7.22 18.84
N LEU A 344 -5.44 -6.22 18.24
CA LEU A 344 -6.11 -4.99 17.83
C LEU A 344 -6.61 -5.07 16.38
N PRO A 345 -7.92 -4.88 16.12
CA PRO A 345 -8.41 -4.75 14.77
C PRO A 345 -8.23 -3.33 14.23
N ASN A 346 -7.84 -3.25 12.97
CA ASN A 346 -7.90 -2.06 12.15
C ASN A 346 -8.90 -2.34 11.03
N ALA A 347 -10.12 -1.83 11.16
CA ALA A 347 -11.24 -2.13 10.30
C ALA A 347 -11.53 -1.00 9.32
N ASN A 348 -12.25 -1.30 8.23
CA ASN A 348 -12.71 -0.28 7.28
C ASN A 348 -14.17 -0.44 6.92
N ILE A 349 -14.80 0.67 6.57
CA ILE A 349 -16.13 0.76 5.95
C ILE A 349 -15.98 1.54 4.65
N MET A 350 -16.68 1.06 3.62
CA MET A 350 -16.81 1.72 2.32
C MET A 350 -18.24 2.25 2.17
N VAL A 351 -18.40 3.46 1.64
CA VAL A 351 -19.69 4.09 1.36
C VAL A 351 -19.86 4.29 -0.14
N GLY A 352 -21.09 4.23 -0.63
CA GLY A 352 -21.39 4.32 -2.06
C GLY A 352 -21.27 2.98 -2.78
N GLN A 353 -21.50 1.87 -2.06
CA GLN A 353 -21.53 0.52 -2.62
C GLN A 353 -22.68 0.35 -3.62
N LEU A 354 -22.57 -0.67 -4.48
CA LEU A 354 -23.59 -0.99 -5.47
C LEU A 354 -24.96 -1.15 -4.81
N SER A 355 -25.92 -0.30 -5.21
CA SER A 355 -27.32 -0.28 -4.72
C SER A 355 -27.47 0.00 -3.21
N GLU A 356 -26.44 0.54 -2.55
CA GLU A 356 -26.47 0.88 -1.13
C GLU A 356 -27.46 2.03 -0.85
N THR A 357 -28.27 1.89 0.20
CA THR A 357 -29.25 2.89 0.64
C THR A 357 -28.79 3.60 1.92
N ASN A 358 -29.53 4.64 2.32
CA ASN A 358 -29.30 5.33 3.60
C ASN A 358 -29.41 4.39 4.80
N GLU A 359 -30.36 3.41 4.76
CA GLU A 359 -30.54 2.42 5.83
C GLU A 359 -29.34 1.46 5.92
N ASP A 360 -28.73 1.10 4.79
CA ASP A 360 -27.57 0.22 4.78
C ASP A 360 -26.34 0.91 5.42
N VAL A 361 -26.14 2.20 5.10
CA VAL A 361 -25.05 2.96 5.74
C VAL A 361 -25.33 3.18 7.22
N GLN A 362 -26.61 3.40 7.59
CA GLN A 362 -27.00 3.50 9.00
C GLN A 362 -26.66 2.19 9.76
N LYS A 363 -26.92 1.00 9.19
CA LYS A 363 -26.51 -0.29 9.77
C LYS A 363 -24.99 -0.41 9.90
N SER A 364 -24.24 0.13 8.93
CA SER A 364 -22.78 0.19 8.99
C SER A 364 -22.28 1.08 10.15
N MET A 365 -22.96 2.19 10.41
CA MET A 365 -22.68 3.06 11.56
C MET A 365 -22.99 2.37 12.88
N GLU A 366 -24.12 1.68 12.97
CA GLU A 366 -24.52 0.92 14.16
C GLU A 366 -23.54 -0.21 14.48
N LEU A 367 -23.11 -0.96 13.48
CA LEU A 367 -22.06 -1.98 13.62
C LEU A 367 -20.75 -1.38 14.13
N MET A 368 -20.33 -0.24 13.58
CA MET A 368 -19.13 0.47 14.03
C MET A 368 -19.23 0.86 15.52
N LEU A 369 -20.38 1.38 15.94
CA LEU A 369 -20.63 1.79 17.33
C LEU A 369 -20.63 0.60 18.27
N GLU A 370 -21.23 -0.52 17.87
CA GLU A 370 -21.22 -1.77 18.66
C GLU A 370 -19.80 -2.32 18.78
N ALA A 371 -19.07 -2.38 17.68
CA ALA A 371 -17.67 -2.80 17.71
C ALA A 371 -16.79 -1.91 18.61
N LEU A 372 -17.06 -0.60 18.66
CA LEU A 372 -16.35 0.33 19.54
C LEU A 372 -16.66 0.07 21.03
N LYS A 373 -17.90 -0.34 21.38
CA LYS A 373 -18.24 -0.80 22.73
C LYS A 373 -17.48 -2.09 23.08
N ILE A 374 -17.31 -3.02 22.14
CA ILE A 374 -16.51 -4.25 22.33
C ILE A 374 -15.05 -3.89 22.57
N ASN A 375 -14.45 -3.02 21.73
CA ASN A 375 -13.04 -2.67 21.83
C ASN A 375 -12.79 -1.18 21.53
N LYS A 376 -12.75 -0.37 22.58
CA LYS A 376 -12.50 1.09 22.48
C LYS A 376 -11.14 1.46 21.84
N ASN A 377 -10.19 0.52 21.79
CA ASN A 377 -8.84 0.75 21.28
C ASN A 377 -8.71 0.44 19.76
N MET A 378 -9.75 -0.10 19.12
CA MET A 378 -9.74 -0.38 17.69
C MET A 378 -9.72 0.90 16.85
N ASN A 379 -9.32 0.77 15.58
CA ASN A 379 -9.42 1.83 14.61
C ASN A 379 -10.38 1.49 13.49
N TRP A 380 -10.93 2.55 12.90
CA TRP A 380 -11.70 2.50 11.67
C TRP A 380 -11.15 3.47 10.64
N SER A 381 -11.12 3.04 9.40
CA SER A 381 -10.95 3.87 8.22
C SER A 381 -12.25 3.88 7.41
N PHE A 382 -12.47 4.98 6.70
CA PHE A 382 -13.68 5.20 5.91
C PHE A 382 -13.28 5.67 4.52
N SER A 383 -13.85 5.07 3.50
CA SER A 383 -13.57 5.41 2.11
C SER A 383 -14.84 5.40 1.27
N ILE A 384 -14.79 6.08 0.14
CA ILE A 384 -15.79 5.95 -0.91
C ILE A 384 -15.43 4.75 -1.77
N THR A 385 -16.43 4.02 -2.20
CA THR A 385 -16.27 2.94 -3.18
C THR A 385 -15.88 3.53 -4.52
N THR A 386 -14.69 3.20 -4.99
CA THR A 386 -14.19 3.63 -6.29
C THR A 386 -14.11 2.43 -7.22
N PRO A 387 -14.82 2.45 -8.35
CA PRO A 387 -14.75 1.37 -9.34
C PRO A 387 -13.43 1.47 -10.11
N PHE A 388 -12.41 0.78 -9.63
CA PHE A 388 -11.12 0.73 -10.33
C PHE A 388 -11.17 -0.24 -11.51
N PRO A 389 -10.48 0.08 -12.64
CA PRO A 389 -10.32 -0.84 -13.76
C PRO A 389 -9.84 -2.23 -13.34
N GLY A 390 -10.42 -3.25 -13.98
CA GLY A 390 -10.20 -4.65 -13.63
C GLY A 390 -11.11 -5.17 -12.52
N SER A 391 -11.89 -4.32 -11.83
CA SER A 391 -12.93 -4.75 -10.90
C SER A 391 -14.27 -4.90 -11.62
N ARG A 392 -15.14 -5.79 -11.10
CA ARG A 392 -16.51 -5.95 -11.65
C ARG A 392 -17.33 -4.65 -11.56
N LEU A 393 -17.11 -3.82 -10.53
CA LEU A 393 -17.78 -2.51 -10.43
C LEU A 393 -17.41 -1.57 -11.58
N TYR A 394 -16.18 -1.67 -12.09
CA TYR A 394 -15.74 -0.88 -13.24
C TYR A 394 -16.52 -1.27 -14.51
N ASP A 395 -16.67 -2.57 -14.74
CA ASP A 395 -17.46 -3.08 -15.87
C ASP A 395 -18.92 -2.64 -15.78
N ILE A 396 -19.51 -2.72 -14.57
CA ILE A 396 -20.88 -2.25 -14.31
C ILE A 396 -21.04 -0.76 -14.64
N CYS A 397 -20.01 0.07 -14.41
CA CYS A 397 -20.06 1.48 -14.77
C CYS A 397 -20.16 1.68 -16.30
N PHE A 398 -19.49 0.86 -17.09
CA PHE A 398 -19.64 0.88 -18.55
C PHE A 398 -20.99 0.33 -18.99
N GLU A 399 -21.41 -0.81 -18.45
CA GLU A 399 -22.71 -1.44 -18.74
C GLU A 399 -23.89 -0.47 -18.49
N ARG A 400 -23.78 0.36 -17.46
CA ARG A 400 -24.79 1.39 -17.10
C ARG A 400 -24.58 2.73 -17.78
N GLY A 401 -23.55 2.86 -18.62
CA GLY A 401 -23.23 4.13 -19.30
C GLY A 401 -22.74 5.25 -18.37
N ILE A 402 -22.33 4.91 -17.13
CA ILE A 402 -21.75 5.87 -16.17
C ILE A 402 -20.40 6.34 -16.69
N PHE A 403 -19.57 5.42 -17.19
CA PHE A 403 -18.35 5.73 -17.91
C PHE A 403 -18.55 5.52 -19.41
N LYS A 404 -18.17 6.51 -20.21
CA LYS A 404 -18.20 6.46 -21.66
C LYS A 404 -16.89 5.94 -22.26
N SER A 405 -15.80 6.08 -21.54
CA SER A 405 -14.46 5.65 -21.91
C SER A 405 -13.55 5.57 -20.69
N HIS A 406 -12.36 4.95 -20.84
CA HIS A 406 -11.31 4.99 -19.81
C HIS A 406 -10.90 6.43 -19.48
N TYR A 407 -10.92 7.34 -20.47
CA TYR A 407 -10.65 8.76 -20.28
C TYR A 407 -11.70 9.45 -19.38
N ASP A 408 -12.97 9.07 -19.48
CA ASP A 408 -14.03 9.62 -18.63
C ASP A 408 -13.76 9.26 -17.16
N PHE A 409 -13.47 7.99 -16.87
CA PHE A 409 -13.04 7.58 -15.52
C PHE A 409 -11.80 8.34 -15.04
N PHE A 410 -10.76 8.41 -15.88
CA PHE A 410 -9.51 9.08 -15.56
C PHE A 410 -9.71 10.56 -15.22
N ASN A 411 -10.52 11.26 -16.02
CA ASN A 411 -10.82 12.69 -15.80
C ASN A 411 -11.63 12.92 -14.53
N ARG A 412 -12.58 12.02 -14.19
CA ARG A 412 -13.36 12.11 -12.96
C ARG A 412 -12.51 11.82 -11.72
N LEU A 413 -11.58 10.87 -11.83
CA LEU A 413 -10.65 10.56 -10.74
C LEU A 413 -9.76 11.77 -10.43
N GLY A 414 -9.23 12.44 -11.46
CA GLY A 414 -8.39 13.61 -11.32
C GLY A 414 -7.10 13.34 -10.52
N GLU A 415 -6.47 14.40 -10.03
CA GLU A 415 -5.27 14.33 -9.17
C GLU A 415 -5.61 14.14 -7.68
N LYS A 416 -6.88 14.00 -7.33
CA LYS A 416 -7.35 13.93 -5.95
C LYS A 416 -7.28 12.50 -5.39
N ASN A 417 -7.46 12.39 -4.08
CA ASN A 417 -7.46 11.10 -3.41
C ASN A 417 -8.71 10.29 -3.79
N ALA A 418 -8.53 9.20 -4.51
CA ALA A 418 -9.57 8.28 -4.97
C ALA A 418 -10.48 7.74 -3.83
N PHE A 419 -9.97 7.61 -2.62
CA PHE A 419 -10.72 7.06 -1.50
C PHE A 419 -11.64 8.06 -0.79
N THR A 420 -11.55 9.34 -1.12
CA THR A 420 -12.38 10.40 -0.53
C THR A 420 -13.16 11.20 -1.55
N GLN A 421 -13.04 10.84 -2.82
CA GLN A 421 -13.70 11.49 -3.95
C GLN A 421 -14.64 10.52 -4.64
N LEU A 422 -15.83 10.98 -4.93
CA LEU A 422 -16.81 10.20 -5.69
C LEU A 422 -16.48 10.26 -7.19
N THR A 423 -15.99 9.14 -7.74
CA THR A 423 -15.68 8.99 -9.17
C THR A 423 -16.89 8.52 -9.96
N ALA A 424 -17.69 7.65 -9.34
CA ALA A 424 -18.97 7.18 -9.83
C ALA A 424 -19.87 6.85 -8.64
N ASN A 425 -21.14 7.12 -8.76
CA ASN A 425 -22.14 6.73 -7.78
C ASN A 425 -22.91 5.50 -8.29
N LEU A 426 -22.69 4.37 -7.62
CA LEU A 426 -23.39 3.11 -7.89
C LEU A 426 -24.47 2.80 -6.86
N SER A 427 -24.61 3.66 -5.84
CA SER A 427 -25.60 3.51 -4.77
C SER A 427 -26.99 3.97 -5.20
N ALA A 428 -27.97 3.73 -4.34
CA ALA A 428 -29.33 4.29 -4.47
C ALA A 428 -29.46 5.70 -3.85
N MET A 429 -28.37 6.26 -3.36
CA MET A 429 -28.29 7.59 -2.75
C MET A 429 -27.81 8.63 -3.77
N SER A 430 -28.11 9.89 -3.52
CA SER A 430 -27.49 11.01 -4.26
C SER A 430 -26.01 11.15 -3.90
N ASP A 431 -25.24 11.82 -4.77
CA ASP A 431 -23.81 12.12 -4.54
C ASP A 431 -23.60 12.88 -3.22
N GLN A 432 -24.50 13.81 -2.92
CA GLN A 432 -24.46 14.60 -1.69
C GLN A 432 -24.68 13.73 -0.45
N GLU A 433 -25.61 12.77 -0.50
CA GLU A 433 -25.85 11.83 0.60
C GLU A 433 -24.65 10.92 0.83
N VAL A 434 -24.01 10.37 -0.22
CA VAL A 434 -22.80 9.53 -0.11
C VAL A 434 -21.67 10.30 0.60
N LEU A 435 -21.41 11.54 0.18
CA LEU A 435 -20.39 12.39 0.78
C LEU A 435 -20.74 12.77 2.22
N ALA A 436 -22.01 13.08 2.49
CA ALA A 436 -22.49 13.40 3.85
C ALA A 436 -22.33 12.19 4.79
N TRP A 437 -22.64 10.99 4.33
CA TRP A 437 -22.45 9.76 5.11
C TRP A 437 -20.98 9.49 5.42
N LEU A 438 -20.09 9.66 4.45
CA LEU A 438 -18.65 9.52 4.69
C LEU A 438 -18.19 10.43 5.83
N GLU A 439 -18.56 11.69 5.80
CA GLU A 439 -18.19 12.65 6.84
C GLU A 439 -18.90 12.37 8.17
N LYS A 440 -20.18 11.98 8.15
CA LYS A 440 -20.93 11.58 9.35
C LYS A 440 -20.28 10.39 10.05
N LEU A 441 -19.85 9.34 9.33
CA LEU A 441 -19.14 8.20 9.89
C LEU A 441 -17.82 8.61 10.55
N LYS A 442 -17.02 9.44 9.88
CA LYS A 442 -15.75 9.96 10.42
C LYS A 442 -15.95 10.77 11.70
N ILE A 443 -16.91 11.69 11.69
CA ILE A 443 -17.21 12.55 12.83
C ILE A 443 -17.76 11.72 14.00
N THR A 444 -18.74 10.83 13.73
CA THR A 444 -19.34 9.97 14.75
C THR A 444 -18.29 9.08 15.40
N PHE A 445 -17.47 8.41 14.60
CA PHE A 445 -16.38 7.57 15.13
C PHE A 445 -15.44 8.39 16.02
N LYS A 446 -15.01 9.58 15.57
CA LYS A 446 -14.12 10.43 16.34
C LYS A 446 -14.73 10.86 17.69
N LEU A 447 -16.01 11.22 17.69
CA LEU A 447 -16.72 11.64 18.90
C LEU A 447 -16.92 10.48 19.87
N GLU A 448 -17.40 9.33 19.38
CA GLU A 448 -17.67 8.17 20.23
C GLU A 448 -16.37 7.54 20.75
N LYS A 449 -15.32 7.48 19.93
CA LYS A 449 -14.00 7.07 20.40
C LYS A 449 -13.47 8.01 21.49
N ARG A 450 -13.66 9.33 21.34
CA ARG A 450 -13.30 10.31 22.37
C ARG A 450 -14.03 10.06 23.69
N LYS A 451 -15.33 9.76 23.65
CA LYS A 451 -16.10 9.38 24.85
C LYS A 451 -15.57 8.07 25.47
N ALA A 452 -15.31 7.06 24.64
CA ALA A 452 -14.87 5.74 25.09
C ALA A 452 -13.47 5.72 25.69
N VAL A 453 -12.52 6.50 25.15
CA VAL A 453 -11.13 6.54 25.64
C VAL A 453 -10.87 7.66 26.64
N GLY A 454 -11.76 8.63 26.75
CA GLY A 454 -11.70 9.78 27.62
C GLY A 454 -11.10 11.04 26.95
N PRO A 455 -11.55 12.23 27.39
CA PRO A 455 -11.16 13.50 26.76
C PRO A 455 -9.67 13.82 26.88
N ILE A 456 -9.05 13.49 28.01
CA ILE A 456 -7.62 13.75 28.25
C ILE A 456 -6.75 12.93 27.31
N VAL A 457 -7.05 11.63 27.11
CA VAL A 457 -6.33 10.76 26.17
C VAL A 457 -6.44 11.28 24.75
N THR A 458 -7.65 11.71 24.36
CA THR A 458 -7.88 12.28 23.03
C THR A 458 -7.10 13.56 22.82
N GLU A 459 -7.03 14.43 23.83
CA GLU A 459 -6.28 15.68 23.72
C GLU A 459 -4.77 15.43 23.60
N ILE A 460 -4.24 14.46 24.34
CA ILE A 460 -2.84 14.02 24.21
C ILE A 460 -2.57 13.51 22.79
N GLU A 461 -3.49 12.73 22.19
CA GLU A 461 -3.38 12.28 20.80
C GLU A 461 -3.40 13.46 19.81
N ASN A 462 -4.28 14.43 20.01
CA ASN A 462 -4.36 15.61 19.18
C ASN A 462 -3.08 16.47 19.26
N LEU A 463 -2.56 16.69 20.47
CA LEU A 463 -1.30 17.40 20.69
C LEU A 463 -0.13 16.70 19.99
N ARG A 464 -0.10 15.38 20.06
CA ARG A 464 0.90 14.56 19.38
C ARG A 464 0.83 14.74 17.87
N ILE A 465 -0.37 14.65 17.28
CA ILE A 465 -0.58 14.83 15.83
C ILE A 465 -0.17 16.24 15.39
N ARG A 466 -0.50 17.27 16.19
CA ARG A 466 -0.09 18.65 15.93
C ARG A 466 1.42 18.80 15.98
N ALA A 467 2.07 18.20 16.97
CA ALA A 467 3.53 18.20 17.09
C ALA A 467 4.22 17.49 15.91
N ASP A 468 3.68 16.36 15.43
CA ASP A 468 4.17 15.66 14.24
C ASP A 468 4.05 16.52 12.98
N ARG A 469 2.91 17.17 12.78
CA ARG A 469 2.72 18.08 11.63
C ARG A 469 3.65 19.28 11.70
N PHE A 470 3.85 19.84 12.88
CA PHE A 470 4.79 20.94 13.10
C PHE A 470 6.22 20.49 12.81
N ASN A 471 6.63 19.33 13.32
CA ASN A 471 7.94 18.75 13.06
C ASN A 471 8.21 18.56 11.56
N LYS A 472 7.25 17.97 10.84
CA LYS A 472 7.36 17.80 9.37
C LYS A 472 7.53 19.13 8.64
N ARG A 473 6.78 20.18 9.05
CA ARG A 473 6.91 21.52 8.46
C ARG A 473 8.28 22.14 8.78
N LEU A 474 8.76 21.93 9.99
CA LEU A 474 10.07 22.45 10.43
C LEU A 474 11.21 21.75 9.70
N HIS A 475 11.16 20.41 9.56
CA HIS A 475 12.10 19.67 8.74
C HIS A 475 12.14 20.19 7.31
N LYS A 476 10.97 20.34 6.67
CA LYS A 476 10.89 20.86 5.30
C LYS A 476 11.45 22.28 5.16
N LYS A 477 11.14 23.19 6.12
CA LYS A 477 11.49 24.61 6.01
C LYS A 477 12.92 24.93 6.46
N ILE A 478 13.44 24.25 7.45
CA ILE A 478 14.69 24.60 8.12
C ILE A 478 15.73 23.50 7.97
N PHE A 479 15.43 22.26 8.41
CA PHE A 479 16.45 21.22 8.49
C PHE A 479 16.95 20.73 7.14
N ASN A 480 16.09 20.69 6.10
CA ASN A 480 16.51 20.33 4.75
C ASN A 480 17.41 21.41 4.10
N LYS A 481 17.42 22.63 4.67
CA LYS A 481 18.27 23.73 4.19
C LYS A 481 19.57 23.88 5.00
N LEU A 482 19.72 23.15 6.10
CA LEU A 482 20.97 23.16 6.87
C LEU A 482 22.05 22.42 6.09
N PRO A 483 23.28 22.95 6.06
CA PRO A 483 24.39 22.32 5.36
C PRO A 483 24.70 20.95 5.96
N ASP A 484 25.15 20.01 5.11
CA ASP A 484 25.55 18.66 5.52
C ASP A 484 27.00 18.66 6.05
N ASN A 485 27.24 19.50 7.06
CA ASN A 485 28.49 19.57 7.81
C ASN A 485 28.27 19.09 9.26
N LEU A 486 29.35 19.01 10.03
CA LEU A 486 29.33 18.57 11.43
C LEU A 486 28.30 19.32 12.29
N LEU A 487 28.19 20.63 12.12
CA LEU A 487 27.27 21.48 12.89
C LEU A 487 25.82 21.27 12.46
N GLY A 488 25.53 21.25 11.15
CA GLY A 488 24.18 20.99 10.62
C GLY A 488 23.68 19.61 11.01
N ASN A 489 24.53 18.59 10.94
CA ASN A 489 24.21 17.24 11.36
C ASN A 489 24.01 17.10 12.87
N PHE A 490 24.80 17.83 13.68
CA PHE A 490 24.63 17.89 15.12
C PHE A 490 23.27 18.51 15.50
N ILE A 491 22.91 19.63 14.88
CA ILE A 491 21.61 20.30 15.11
C ILE A 491 20.45 19.37 14.71
N LYS A 492 20.50 18.73 13.54
CA LYS A 492 19.49 17.77 13.07
C LYS A 492 19.34 16.61 14.06
N LYS A 493 20.45 16.01 14.53
CA LYS A 493 20.44 14.88 15.49
C LYS A 493 19.91 15.29 16.86
N SER A 494 20.35 16.43 17.40
CA SER A 494 19.92 16.90 18.71
C SER A 494 18.43 17.22 18.75
N TYR A 495 17.92 17.90 17.72
CA TYR A 495 16.50 18.19 17.59
C TYR A 495 15.66 16.90 17.48
N ASN A 496 16.07 15.97 16.62
CA ASN A 496 15.37 14.69 16.45
C ASN A 496 15.36 13.87 17.75
N PHE A 497 16.43 13.93 18.54
CA PHE A 497 16.51 13.28 19.84
C PHE A 497 15.54 13.92 20.84
N PHE A 498 15.48 15.26 20.94
CA PHE A 498 14.52 15.97 21.79
C PHE A 498 13.07 15.69 21.38
N TYR A 499 12.79 15.77 20.10
CA TYR A 499 11.47 15.45 19.56
C TYR A 499 11.06 14.01 19.92
N TYR A 500 11.96 13.06 19.75
CA TYR A 500 11.78 11.67 20.12
C TYR A 500 11.47 11.48 21.61
N LEU A 501 12.21 12.14 22.51
CA LEU A 501 11.94 12.08 23.96
C LEU A 501 10.56 12.64 24.30
N MET A 502 10.17 13.76 23.72
CA MET A 502 8.85 14.37 23.89
C MET A 502 7.73 13.39 23.50
N GLN A 503 7.87 12.72 22.36
CA GLN A 503 6.88 11.75 21.90
C GLN A 503 6.79 10.51 22.82
N ILE A 504 7.91 10.01 23.33
CA ILE A 504 7.92 8.94 24.34
C ILE A 504 7.19 9.36 25.61
N TYR A 505 7.37 10.61 26.02
CA TYR A 505 6.72 11.14 27.22
C TYR A 505 5.19 11.22 27.05
N PHE A 506 4.71 11.73 25.92
CA PHE A 506 3.29 11.73 25.60
C PHE A 506 2.70 10.31 25.56
N ASP A 507 3.41 9.36 24.96
CA ASP A 507 2.96 7.96 24.93
C ASP A 507 2.90 7.33 26.35
N LYS A 508 3.87 7.62 27.21
CA LYS A 508 3.86 7.13 28.61
C LYS A 508 2.67 7.65 29.39
N ILE A 509 2.39 8.95 29.32
CA ILE A 509 1.23 9.56 29.99
C ILE A 509 -0.05 8.93 29.48
N ARG A 510 -0.18 8.79 28.18
CA ARG A 510 -1.34 8.20 27.55
C ARG A 510 -1.57 6.75 27.98
N LEU A 511 -0.53 5.91 27.96
CA LEU A 511 -0.60 4.51 28.40
C LEU A 511 -1.02 4.41 29.87
N TYR A 512 -0.50 5.28 30.72
CA TYR A 512 -0.90 5.35 32.11
C TYR A 512 -2.39 5.68 32.25
N LEU A 513 -2.88 6.69 31.53
CA LEU A 513 -4.28 7.09 31.55
C LEU A 513 -5.23 6.04 30.97
N LEU A 514 -4.76 5.22 30.04
CA LEU A 514 -5.53 4.10 29.48
C LEU A 514 -5.56 2.87 30.40
N GLY A 515 -4.82 2.89 31.50
CA GLY A 515 -4.72 1.76 32.42
C GLY A 515 -4.00 0.56 31.82
N VAL A 516 -3.16 0.79 30.81
CA VAL A 516 -2.40 -0.28 30.14
C VAL A 516 -1.16 -0.58 30.99
N LYS A 517 -1.17 -1.73 31.65
CA LYS A 517 0.03 -2.22 32.36
C LYS A 517 1.15 -2.51 31.37
N LYS A 518 2.38 -2.11 31.71
CA LYS A 518 3.57 -2.49 30.93
C LYS A 518 3.61 -4.00 30.75
N TYR A 519 3.67 -4.44 29.52
CA TYR A 519 4.12 -5.79 29.18
C TYR A 519 5.62 -5.80 28.95
#